data_ee1a9b6ad4c3ad29936d090ad95f7f7d
#
_entry.id   ee1a9b6ad4c3ad29936d090ad95f7f7d
#
_cell.length_a   1.000
_cell.length_b   1.000
_cell.length_c   1.000
_cell.angle_alpha   90.00
_cell.angle_beta   90.00
_cell.angle_gamma   90.00
#
_symmetry.space_group_name_H-M   'P 1'
#
loop_
_entity.id
_entity.type
_entity.pdbx_description
1 polymer ?
#
loop_
_entity_poly.entity_id
_entity_poly.type
_entity_poly.pdbx_seq_one_letter_code
_entity_poly.pdbx_strand_id
1 'polypeptide(L)'
;MWQRPQHLLSRFAQHGRVFYVEEPFYHADDLIEPHMEVKERQNGLKVLVVHLPQRLRGHDDEADQAQADVLTRYFAEAGIERYIFWYYTPMALAKSRHFQPVLTIYDCMDELAAFKFAPPALRQREQELFERADLVFTGGHTLYEAKSKQHNDAHPFPSSIDKAHFGQARQAMPEPADQADIARPRVGFFGVVDERLDIELLGQLAAAHPEWQFVIIGPVVKIDPASLPRHANIHYLGGKDYQELPAYLQGWDVATLLFADNESTKFISPTKTPEYLAAGRPVVSTPIRDVVRPYGELNLVQIAATADEFGRAIEKALTQTEDADWRRRTDEYLATISWDQTWEQMVQLMQQKLQASSRTAPASAQPVGA
;
A
#
# COMPACT_ATOMS: atom_id res chain seq x y z
N MET A 1 7.42 7.17 2.28
CA MET A 1 6.41 6.91 1.21
C MET A 1 5.02 6.96 1.85
N TRP A 2 4.06 7.68 1.27
CA TRP A 2 2.65 7.64 1.69
C TRP A 2 1.96 6.46 1.01
N GLN A 3 1.28 5.64 1.82
CA GLN A 3 0.58 4.45 1.38
C GLN A 3 -0.85 4.43 1.95
N ARG A 4 -1.62 3.41 1.63
CA ARG A 4 -3.00 3.22 2.12
C ARG A 4 -3.18 3.48 3.63
N PRO A 5 -2.33 2.96 4.54
CA PRO A 5 -2.50 3.25 5.97
C PRO A 5 -2.43 4.74 6.29
N GLN A 6 -1.47 5.47 5.74
CA GLN A 6 -1.33 6.90 6.01
C GLN A 6 -2.54 7.69 5.48
N HIS A 7 -3.03 7.37 4.27
CA HIS A 7 -4.20 8.04 3.69
C HIS A 7 -5.47 7.77 4.50
N LEU A 8 -5.71 6.55 4.96
CA LEU A 8 -6.91 6.20 5.72
C LEU A 8 -6.84 6.69 7.17
N LEU A 9 -5.74 6.39 7.87
CA LEU A 9 -5.61 6.71 9.29
C LEU A 9 -5.57 8.22 9.56
N SER A 10 -5.00 9.03 8.66
CA SER A 10 -5.04 10.48 8.78
C SER A 10 -6.46 11.04 8.68
N ARG A 11 -7.35 10.39 7.91
CA ARG A 11 -8.77 10.75 7.83
C ARG A 11 -9.52 10.33 9.10
N PHE A 12 -9.28 9.12 9.58
CA PHE A 12 -9.87 8.67 10.86
C PHE A 12 -9.45 9.54 12.03
N ALA A 13 -8.21 10.03 12.06
CA ALA A 13 -7.69 10.89 13.11
C ALA A 13 -8.40 12.25 13.22
N GLN A 14 -9.09 12.69 12.15
CA GLN A 14 -9.94 13.90 12.19
C GLN A 14 -11.27 13.67 12.94
N HIS A 15 -11.67 12.42 13.15
CA HIS A 15 -12.96 12.05 13.73
C HIS A 15 -12.85 11.32 15.07
N GLY A 16 -11.64 10.95 15.50
CA GLY A 16 -11.41 10.22 16.75
C GLY A 16 -9.95 10.00 17.06
N ARG A 17 -9.68 9.41 18.22
CA ARG A 17 -8.32 9.02 18.59
C ARG A 17 -7.88 7.84 17.71
N VAL A 18 -6.75 7.95 17.06
CA VAL A 18 -6.14 6.88 16.26
C VAL A 18 -4.75 6.57 16.81
N PHE A 19 -4.53 5.29 17.08
CA PHE A 19 -3.26 4.75 17.55
C PHE A 19 -2.74 3.75 16.53
N TYR A 20 -1.55 4.00 16.00
CA TYR A 20 -0.88 3.09 15.07
C TYR A 20 0.26 2.38 15.79
N VAL A 21 0.15 1.06 15.95
CA VAL A 21 1.18 0.25 16.60
C VAL A 21 2.19 -0.18 15.55
N GLU A 22 3.42 0.32 15.65
CA GLU A 22 4.55 -0.06 14.79
C GLU A 22 5.22 -1.36 15.27
N GLU A 23 6.13 -1.86 14.45
CA GLU A 23 7.03 -2.94 14.84
C GLU A 23 7.87 -2.54 16.05
N PRO A 24 8.23 -3.48 16.95
CA PRO A 24 8.98 -3.15 18.14
C PRO A 24 10.40 -2.71 17.82
N PHE A 25 10.92 -1.79 18.62
CA PHE A 25 12.32 -1.39 18.58
C PHE A 25 13.14 -2.19 19.57
N TYR A 26 14.19 -2.86 19.11
CA TYR A 26 15.08 -3.64 19.95
C TYR A 26 16.34 -2.84 20.31
N HIS A 27 16.54 -2.62 21.61
CA HIS A 27 17.72 -1.96 22.15
C HIS A 27 18.89 -2.94 22.28
N ALA A 28 20.11 -2.44 22.07
CA ALA A 28 21.33 -3.22 22.32
C ALA A 28 21.55 -3.52 23.83
N ASP A 29 20.92 -2.75 24.72
CA ASP A 29 20.97 -2.94 26.17
C ASP A 29 19.89 -3.95 26.61
N ASP A 30 20.33 -5.08 27.17
CA ASP A 30 19.47 -6.14 27.69
C ASP A 30 18.87 -5.84 29.08
N LEU A 31 19.29 -4.79 29.73
CA LEU A 31 18.76 -4.37 31.04
C LEU A 31 17.53 -3.48 30.93
N ILE A 32 17.17 -3.08 29.70
CA ILE A 32 16.01 -2.23 29.51
C ILE A 32 14.71 -3.01 29.77
N GLU A 33 13.80 -2.38 30.49
CA GLU A 33 12.46 -2.91 30.68
C GLU A 33 11.57 -2.57 29.50
N PRO A 34 10.70 -3.49 29.06
CA PRO A 34 9.74 -3.23 27.98
C PRO A 34 8.84 -2.03 28.30
N HIS A 35 8.82 -1.03 27.42
CA HIS A 35 8.04 0.20 27.60
C HIS A 35 7.48 0.73 26.26
N MET A 36 6.51 1.65 26.38
CA MET A 36 5.87 2.32 25.25
C MET A 36 6.49 3.68 24.97
N GLU A 37 6.90 3.92 23.76
CA GLU A 37 7.14 5.25 23.22
C GLU A 37 5.92 5.71 22.41
N VAL A 38 5.44 6.92 22.68
CA VAL A 38 4.31 7.52 21.95
C VAL A 38 4.81 8.71 21.15
N LYS A 39 4.68 8.63 19.83
CA LYS A 39 5.05 9.71 18.89
C LYS A 39 3.80 10.35 18.33
N GLU A 40 3.53 11.59 18.67
CA GLU A 40 2.45 12.34 18.03
C GLU A 40 2.85 12.76 16.63
N ARG A 41 1.97 12.52 15.68
CA ARG A 41 2.08 12.97 14.28
C ARG A 41 1.14 14.13 14.02
N GLN A 42 1.40 14.85 12.92
CA GLN A 42 0.43 15.82 12.44
C GLN A 42 -0.94 15.16 12.31
N ASN A 43 -2.01 15.89 12.58
CA ASN A 43 -3.41 15.43 12.55
C ASN A 43 -3.87 14.55 13.74
N GLY A 44 -3.12 14.52 14.87
CA GLY A 44 -3.57 13.82 16.08
C GLY A 44 -3.40 12.30 16.04
N LEU A 45 -2.77 11.75 15.01
CA LEU A 45 -2.38 10.34 14.96
C LEU A 45 -1.25 10.08 15.95
N LYS A 46 -1.41 9.07 16.80
CA LYS A 46 -0.38 8.61 17.73
C LYS A 46 0.25 7.32 17.24
N VAL A 47 1.56 7.34 17.05
CA VAL A 47 2.33 6.14 16.73
C VAL A 47 2.88 5.56 18.01
N LEU A 48 2.58 4.29 18.26
CA LEU A 48 2.98 3.53 19.42
C LEU A 48 4.13 2.60 19.04
N VAL A 49 5.29 2.76 19.67
CA VAL A 49 6.45 1.90 19.46
C VAL A 49 6.78 1.22 20.79
N VAL A 50 6.72 -0.11 20.81
CA VAL A 50 7.15 -0.88 21.98
C VAL A 50 8.66 -1.05 21.91
N HIS A 51 9.35 -0.63 22.94
CA HIS A 51 10.79 -0.82 23.10
C HIS A 51 11.07 -2.11 23.88
N LEU A 52 11.90 -2.98 23.30
CA LEU A 52 12.24 -4.28 23.83
C LEU A 52 13.77 -4.43 23.99
N PRO A 53 14.25 -5.20 24.98
CA PRO A 53 15.66 -5.55 25.09
C PRO A 53 16.10 -6.51 23.97
N GLN A 54 17.38 -6.47 23.60
CA GLN A 54 17.94 -7.28 22.51
C GLN A 54 17.75 -8.78 22.73
N ARG A 55 17.80 -9.25 23.97
CA ARG A 55 17.60 -10.67 24.33
C ARG A 55 16.27 -11.26 23.84
N LEU A 56 15.25 -10.43 23.60
CA LEU A 56 13.95 -10.88 23.07
C LEU A 56 13.92 -10.99 21.53
N ARG A 57 14.94 -10.52 20.85
CA ARG A 57 15.01 -10.63 19.38
C ARG A 57 15.23 -12.09 18.98
N GLY A 58 14.33 -12.63 18.15
CA GLY A 58 14.33 -14.04 17.76
C GLY A 58 13.64 -14.99 18.75
N HIS A 59 13.06 -14.44 19.85
CA HIS A 59 12.21 -15.15 20.80
C HIS A 59 10.78 -14.64 20.65
N ASP A 60 10.12 -14.99 19.52
CA ASP A 60 8.88 -14.37 19.08
C ASP A 60 7.76 -14.45 20.14
N ASP A 61 7.57 -15.59 20.81
CA ASP A 61 6.51 -15.74 21.81
C ASP A 61 6.74 -14.85 23.03
N GLU A 62 7.98 -14.72 23.52
CA GLU A 62 8.32 -13.87 24.66
C GLU A 62 8.22 -12.38 24.26
N ALA A 63 8.63 -12.03 23.05
CA ALA A 63 8.53 -10.68 22.50
C ALA A 63 7.07 -10.28 22.29
N ASP A 64 6.23 -11.17 21.77
CA ASP A 64 4.80 -10.95 21.60
C ASP A 64 4.09 -10.78 22.95
N GLN A 65 4.46 -11.58 23.98
CA GLN A 65 3.92 -11.44 25.32
C GLN A 65 4.34 -10.10 25.97
N ALA A 66 5.60 -9.71 25.86
CA ALA A 66 6.08 -8.44 26.37
C ALA A 66 5.38 -7.25 25.71
N GLN A 67 5.14 -7.32 24.40
CA GLN A 67 4.35 -6.30 23.67
C GLN A 67 2.89 -6.28 24.16
N ALA A 68 2.26 -7.43 24.38
CA ALA A 68 0.91 -7.53 24.88
C ALA A 68 0.76 -6.89 26.26
N ASP A 69 1.71 -7.11 27.17
CA ASP A 69 1.72 -6.54 28.52
C ASP A 69 1.88 -5.02 28.49
N VAL A 70 2.79 -4.51 27.63
CA VAL A 70 3.00 -3.07 27.46
C VAL A 70 1.76 -2.40 26.87
N LEU A 71 1.14 -3.01 25.85
CA LEU A 71 -0.11 -2.50 25.24
C LEU A 71 -1.26 -2.49 26.25
N THR A 72 -1.42 -3.55 27.04
CA THR A 72 -2.47 -3.63 28.07
C THR A 72 -2.34 -2.52 29.09
N ARG A 73 -1.14 -2.29 29.60
CA ARG A 73 -0.84 -1.20 30.53
C ARG A 73 -1.15 0.16 29.91
N TYR A 74 -0.69 0.39 28.69
CA TYR A 74 -0.95 1.63 27.97
C TYR A 74 -2.45 1.90 27.75
N PHE A 75 -3.24 0.89 27.41
CA PHE A 75 -4.68 1.03 27.23
C PHE A 75 -5.36 1.46 28.53
N ALA A 76 -4.96 0.88 29.65
CA ALA A 76 -5.48 1.26 30.97
C ALA A 76 -5.10 2.72 31.33
N GLU A 77 -3.82 3.08 31.17
CA GLU A 77 -3.30 4.43 31.48
C GLU A 77 -3.92 5.52 30.58
N ALA A 78 -4.15 5.21 29.29
CA ALA A 78 -4.73 6.14 28.32
C ALA A 78 -6.27 6.17 28.34
N GLY A 79 -6.93 5.39 29.21
CA GLY A 79 -8.39 5.29 29.30
C GLY A 79 -9.01 4.84 27.99
N ILE A 80 -8.46 3.79 27.37
CA ILE A 80 -8.99 3.22 26.12
C ILE A 80 -9.88 2.04 26.49
N GLU A 81 -11.20 2.29 26.60
CA GLU A 81 -12.19 1.29 27.01
C GLU A 81 -12.99 0.74 25.84
N ARG A 82 -13.29 1.59 24.84
CA ARG A 82 -14.08 1.22 23.67
C ARG A 82 -13.31 1.58 22.42
N TYR A 83 -12.93 0.56 21.63
CA TYR A 83 -12.03 0.69 20.50
C TYR A 83 -12.36 -0.27 19.38
N ILE A 84 -11.90 0.05 18.18
CA ILE A 84 -11.94 -0.78 16.98
C ILE A 84 -10.51 -1.24 16.71
N PHE A 85 -10.33 -2.53 16.42
CA PHE A 85 -9.06 -3.02 15.91
C PHE A 85 -9.07 -3.06 14.39
N TRP A 86 -7.98 -2.53 13.82
CA TRP A 86 -7.73 -2.52 12.38
C TRP A 86 -6.38 -3.16 12.11
N TYR A 87 -6.41 -4.34 11.55
CA TYR A 87 -5.22 -5.13 11.25
C TYR A 87 -4.77 -4.95 9.82
N TYR A 88 -3.53 -4.55 9.61
CA TYR A 88 -2.84 -4.58 8.32
C TYR A 88 -1.99 -5.84 8.15
N THR A 89 -1.71 -6.55 9.22
CA THR A 89 -0.95 -7.79 9.21
C THR A 89 -1.52 -8.78 10.23
N PRO A 90 -1.70 -10.06 9.85
CA PRO A 90 -2.09 -11.11 10.79
C PRO A 90 -1.08 -11.33 11.93
N MET A 91 0.18 -10.94 11.73
CA MET A 91 1.22 -11.11 12.75
C MET A 91 0.94 -10.28 14.01
N ALA A 92 0.24 -9.17 13.89
CA ALA A 92 -0.16 -8.34 15.04
C ALA A 92 -1.14 -9.05 15.99
N LEU A 93 -1.80 -10.12 15.54
CA LEU A 93 -2.76 -10.87 16.35
C LEU A 93 -2.11 -11.49 17.59
N ALA A 94 -0.85 -11.93 17.52
CA ALA A 94 -0.16 -12.56 18.63
C ALA A 94 -0.09 -11.68 19.88
N LYS A 95 0.14 -10.38 19.71
CA LYS A 95 0.24 -9.38 20.79
C LYS A 95 -1.09 -8.74 21.17
N SER A 96 -2.19 -9.05 20.48
CA SER A 96 -3.47 -8.35 20.65
C SER A 96 -4.70 -9.26 20.82
N ARG A 97 -4.55 -10.58 20.73
CA ARG A 97 -5.68 -11.54 20.77
C ARG A 97 -6.50 -11.54 22.07
N HIS A 98 -5.94 -11.03 23.17
CA HIS A 98 -6.60 -10.96 24.47
C HIS A 98 -7.51 -9.74 24.63
N PHE A 99 -7.39 -8.75 23.76
CA PHE A 99 -8.27 -7.58 23.74
C PHE A 99 -9.66 -7.89 23.17
N GLN A 100 -10.67 -7.10 23.59
CA GLN A 100 -12.06 -7.24 23.18
C GLN A 100 -12.54 -5.95 22.47
N PRO A 101 -12.19 -5.75 21.19
CA PRO A 101 -12.66 -4.59 20.44
C PRO A 101 -14.16 -4.68 20.17
N VAL A 102 -14.82 -3.54 19.96
CA VAL A 102 -16.24 -3.50 19.54
C VAL A 102 -16.40 -3.81 18.05
N LEU A 103 -15.33 -3.77 17.28
CA LEU A 103 -15.27 -4.15 15.88
C LEU A 103 -13.84 -4.55 15.52
N THR A 104 -13.69 -5.65 14.82
CA THR A 104 -12.41 -6.12 14.29
C THR A 104 -12.41 -6.04 12.77
N ILE A 105 -11.45 -5.32 12.20
CA ILE A 105 -11.29 -5.15 10.75
C ILE A 105 -9.96 -5.75 10.34
N TYR A 106 -9.99 -6.57 9.30
CA TYR A 106 -8.78 -6.99 8.60
C TYR A 106 -8.70 -6.28 7.24
N ASP A 107 -7.75 -5.36 7.09
CA ASP A 107 -7.43 -4.67 5.85
C ASP A 107 -6.28 -5.41 5.15
N CYS A 108 -6.66 -6.43 4.39
CA CYS A 108 -5.75 -7.27 3.62
C CYS A 108 -5.31 -6.53 2.36
N MET A 109 -4.22 -5.78 2.45
CA MET A 109 -3.72 -4.97 1.34
C MET A 109 -3.01 -5.79 0.27
N ASP A 110 -2.36 -6.88 0.66
CA ASP A 110 -1.55 -7.75 -0.17
C ASP A 110 -1.69 -9.22 0.25
N GLU A 111 -1.32 -10.16 -0.61
CA GLU A 111 -1.12 -11.57 -0.25
C GLU A 111 0.24 -11.72 0.46
N LEU A 112 0.28 -11.34 1.74
CA LEU A 112 1.53 -11.27 2.52
C LEU A 112 2.28 -12.61 2.56
N ALA A 113 1.55 -13.74 2.48
CA ALA A 113 2.14 -15.06 2.49
C ALA A 113 2.86 -15.44 1.18
N ALA A 114 2.69 -14.65 0.12
CA ALA A 114 3.36 -14.82 -1.16
C ALA A 114 4.69 -14.06 -1.27
N PHE A 115 4.97 -13.16 -0.31
CA PHE A 115 6.23 -12.42 -0.33
C PHE A 115 7.41 -13.29 0.10
N LYS A 116 8.56 -13.03 -0.50
CA LYS A 116 9.83 -13.63 -0.11
C LYS A 116 10.10 -13.35 1.38
N PHE A 117 10.49 -14.39 2.11
CA PHE A 117 10.72 -14.35 3.56
C PHE A 117 9.48 -14.14 4.42
N ALA A 118 8.28 -14.43 3.92
CA ALA A 118 7.07 -14.41 4.76
C ALA A 118 7.23 -15.35 5.98
N PRO A 119 6.86 -14.90 7.21
CA PRO A 119 6.94 -15.73 8.40
C PRO A 119 6.12 -17.01 8.25
N PRO A 120 6.61 -18.19 8.68
CA PRO A 120 5.87 -19.46 8.57
C PRO A 120 4.49 -19.42 9.26
N ALA A 121 4.36 -18.69 10.38
CA ALA A 121 3.12 -18.57 11.13
C ALA A 121 2.06 -17.69 10.44
N LEU A 122 2.41 -16.94 9.39
CA LEU A 122 1.54 -15.93 8.80
C LEU A 122 0.22 -16.51 8.28
N ARG A 123 0.26 -17.65 7.57
CA ARG A 123 -0.95 -18.29 7.02
C ARG A 123 -1.90 -18.76 8.12
N GLN A 124 -1.38 -19.33 9.20
CA GLN A 124 -2.18 -19.78 10.33
C GLN A 124 -2.80 -18.58 11.06
N ARG A 125 -2.02 -17.53 11.31
CA ARG A 125 -2.50 -16.30 11.94
C ARG A 125 -3.53 -15.56 11.07
N GLU A 126 -3.36 -15.60 9.74
CA GLU A 126 -4.35 -15.03 8.82
C GLU A 126 -5.69 -15.77 8.93
N GLN A 127 -5.68 -17.11 9.03
CA GLN A 127 -6.90 -17.88 9.21
C GLN A 127 -7.59 -17.56 10.55
N GLU A 128 -6.82 -17.47 11.64
CA GLU A 128 -7.35 -17.03 12.94
C GLU A 128 -7.93 -15.60 12.85
N LEU A 129 -7.29 -14.70 12.10
CA LEU A 129 -7.78 -13.35 11.92
C LEU A 129 -9.08 -13.30 11.11
N PHE A 130 -9.25 -14.14 10.09
CA PHE A 130 -10.52 -14.27 9.38
C PHE A 130 -11.67 -14.72 10.28
N GLU A 131 -11.41 -15.64 11.24
CA GLU A 131 -12.42 -16.09 12.19
C GLU A 131 -12.85 -15.00 13.17
N ARG A 132 -11.97 -14.03 13.46
CA ARG A 132 -12.20 -12.93 14.41
C ARG A 132 -12.68 -11.64 13.77
N ALA A 133 -12.40 -11.46 12.48
CA ALA A 133 -12.76 -10.23 11.79
C ALA A 133 -14.27 -10.11 11.60
N ASP A 134 -14.82 -8.95 11.88
CA ASP A 134 -16.19 -8.59 11.54
C ASP A 134 -16.32 -8.13 10.09
N LEU A 135 -15.26 -7.48 9.59
CA LEU A 135 -15.15 -6.96 8.23
C LEU A 135 -13.76 -7.27 7.67
N VAL A 136 -13.72 -7.64 6.40
CA VAL A 136 -12.47 -7.79 5.65
C VAL A 136 -12.47 -6.83 4.47
N PHE A 137 -11.46 -5.97 4.41
CA PHE A 137 -11.20 -5.12 3.24
C PHE A 137 -10.02 -5.70 2.47
N THR A 138 -10.09 -5.66 1.15
CA THR A 138 -9.00 -6.15 0.30
C THR A 138 -8.42 -5.06 -0.58
N GLY A 139 -7.10 -5.06 -0.76
CA GLY A 139 -6.38 -4.04 -1.51
C GLY A 139 -6.60 -4.05 -3.02
N GLY A 140 -7.40 -4.99 -3.54
CA GLY A 140 -7.68 -5.12 -4.96
C GLY A 140 -8.77 -6.15 -5.25
N HIS A 141 -9.25 -6.16 -6.49
CA HIS A 141 -10.30 -7.10 -6.92
C HIS A 141 -9.81 -8.53 -6.99
N THR A 142 -8.60 -8.77 -7.47
CA THR A 142 -8.01 -10.11 -7.52
C THR A 142 -7.86 -10.71 -6.13
N LEU A 143 -7.42 -9.90 -5.18
CA LEU A 143 -7.32 -10.31 -3.79
C LEU A 143 -8.69 -10.55 -3.16
N TYR A 144 -9.69 -9.72 -3.48
CA TYR A 144 -11.07 -9.92 -3.05
C TYR A 144 -11.63 -11.28 -3.51
N GLU A 145 -11.45 -11.65 -4.77
CA GLU A 145 -11.93 -12.95 -5.30
C GLU A 145 -11.31 -14.15 -4.58
N ALA A 146 -10.09 -14.01 -4.06
CA ALA A 146 -9.43 -15.03 -3.25
C ALA A 146 -9.95 -15.05 -1.80
N LYS A 147 -10.04 -13.88 -1.16
CA LYS A 147 -10.34 -13.75 0.28
C LYS A 147 -11.84 -13.83 0.59
N SER A 148 -12.74 -13.44 -0.33
CA SER A 148 -14.20 -13.60 -0.17
C SER A 148 -14.65 -15.06 -0.05
N LYS A 149 -13.82 -16.01 -0.44
CA LYS A 149 -14.06 -17.45 -0.21
C LYS A 149 -13.78 -17.89 1.24
N GLN A 150 -13.07 -17.05 1.99
CA GLN A 150 -12.65 -17.33 3.37
C GLN A 150 -13.44 -16.51 4.39
N HIS A 151 -14.07 -15.41 3.95
CA HIS A 151 -14.85 -14.54 4.82
C HIS A 151 -16.08 -13.96 4.10
N ASN A 152 -17.27 -14.09 4.72
CA ASN A 152 -18.54 -13.72 4.09
C ASN A 152 -18.77 -12.21 3.98
N ASP A 153 -18.11 -11.40 4.81
CA ASP A 153 -18.24 -9.94 4.85
C ASP A 153 -16.93 -9.29 4.38
N ALA A 154 -16.51 -9.67 3.19
CA ALA A 154 -15.33 -9.13 2.52
C ALA A 154 -15.74 -8.10 1.45
N HIS A 155 -14.95 -7.03 1.30
CA HIS A 155 -15.22 -5.94 0.36
C HIS A 155 -13.96 -5.48 -0.34
N PRO A 156 -14.00 -5.27 -1.67
CA PRO A 156 -12.86 -4.79 -2.43
C PRO A 156 -12.71 -3.27 -2.29
N PHE A 157 -11.52 -2.86 -1.92
CA PHE A 157 -11.10 -1.46 -1.89
C PHE A 157 -9.74 -1.35 -2.58
N PRO A 158 -9.73 -1.30 -3.92
CA PRO A 158 -8.49 -1.09 -4.68
C PRO A 158 -7.77 0.18 -4.24
N SER A 159 -6.51 0.27 -4.59
CA SER A 159 -5.72 1.47 -4.35
C SER A 159 -6.38 2.70 -4.96
N SER A 160 -6.47 3.77 -4.19
CA SER A 160 -7.05 5.04 -4.59
C SER A 160 -5.96 6.09 -4.84
N ILE A 161 -6.33 7.35 -5.01
CA ILE A 161 -5.45 8.40 -5.50
C ILE A 161 -5.58 9.70 -4.69
N ASP A 162 -4.45 10.36 -4.44
CA ASP A 162 -4.36 11.78 -4.15
C ASP A 162 -4.20 12.56 -5.46
N LYS A 163 -5.33 12.83 -6.11
CA LYS A 163 -5.38 13.49 -7.41
C LYS A 163 -4.78 14.90 -7.38
N ALA A 164 -4.93 15.63 -6.27
CA ALA A 164 -4.40 16.97 -6.13
C ALA A 164 -2.86 16.95 -6.07
N HIS A 165 -2.29 15.98 -5.37
CA HIS A 165 -0.85 15.81 -5.26
C HIS A 165 -0.21 15.48 -6.60
N PHE A 166 -0.63 14.38 -7.24
CA PHE A 166 -0.03 13.93 -8.50
C PHE A 166 -0.39 14.82 -9.69
N GLY A 167 -1.56 15.48 -9.65
CA GLY A 167 -2.00 16.44 -10.66
C GLY A 167 -1.07 17.68 -10.80
N GLN A 168 -0.25 17.97 -9.79
CA GLN A 168 0.77 19.03 -9.88
C GLN A 168 1.75 18.79 -11.05
N ALA A 169 2.04 17.53 -11.38
CA ALA A 169 2.90 17.18 -12.52
C ALA A 169 2.37 17.64 -13.89
N ARG A 170 1.12 18.08 -13.97
CA ARG A 170 0.53 18.67 -15.19
C ARG A 170 0.81 20.18 -15.32
N GLN A 171 1.40 20.77 -14.29
CA GLN A 171 1.80 22.18 -14.27
C GLN A 171 3.32 22.30 -14.38
N ALA A 172 3.82 23.46 -14.77
CA ALA A 172 5.26 23.68 -14.80
C ALA A 172 5.83 23.67 -13.38
N MET A 173 6.77 22.77 -13.13
CA MET A 173 7.50 22.61 -11.87
C MET A 173 9.00 22.67 -12.14
N PRO A 174 9.83 23.09 -11.17
CA PRO A 174 11.28 22.94 -11.27
C PRO A 174 11.64 21.46 -11.47
N GLU A 175 12.42 21.18 -12.50
CA GLU A 175 12.89 19.81 -12.73
C GLU A 175 13.96 19.44 -11.70
N PRO A 176 13.90 18.21 -11.12
CA PRO A 176 14.93 17.72 -10.20
C PRO A 176 16.31 17.67 -10.86
N ALA A 177 17.32 18.16 -10.14
CA ALA A 177 18.68 18.31 -10.68
C ALA A 177 19.30 16.99 -11.17
N ASP A 178 18.99 15.88 -10.51
CA ASP A 178 19.50 14.56 -10.87
C ASP A 178 18.73 13.88 -12.03
N GLN A 179 17.68 14.54 -12.53
CA GLN A 179 16.94 14.13 -13.72
C GLN A 179 17.16 15.09 -14.90
N ALA A 180 17.50 16.35 -14.63
CA ALA A 180 17.49 17.43 -15.62
C ALA A 180 18.41 17.15 -16.85
N ASP A 181 19.56 16.51 -16.63
CA ASP A 181 20.53 16.18 -17.68
C ASP A 181 20.22 14.86 -18.44
N ILE A 182 19.19 14.12 -18.03
CA ILE A 182 18.78 12.90 -18.71
C ILE A 182 18.00 13.28 -19.98
N ALA A 183 18.43 12.79 -21.13
CA ALA A 183 17.81 13.07 -22.42
C ALA A 183 16.35 12.55 -22.48
N ARG A 184 15.60 12.97 -23.48
CA ARG A 184 14.26 12.45 -23.78
C ARG A 184 14.31 11.53 -25.03
N PRO A 185 13.36 10.61 -25.21
CA PRO A 185 12.21 10.38 -24.34
C PRO A 185 12.58 9.61 -23.06
N ARG A 186 11.94 9.96 -21.94
CA ARG A 186 12.12 9.32 -20.64
C ARG A 186 10.99 8.37 -20.32
N VAL A 187 11.34 7.13 -20.05
CA VAL A 187 10.43 6.04 -19.66
C VAL A 187 10.66 5.77 -18.18
N GLY A 188 9.69 6.15 -17.34
CA GLY A 188 9.90 6.19 -15.90
C GLY A 188 9.18 5.11 -15.12
N PHE A 189 9.77 4.72 -13.99
CA PHE A 189 9.18 3.90 -12.94
C PHE A 189 9.57 4.47 -11.58
N PHE A 190 8.63 4.57 -10.64
CA PHE A 190 8.95 4.75 -9.24
C PHE A 190 8.33 3.66 -8.37
N GLY A 191 9.05 3.25 -7.35
CA GLY A 191 8.62 2.25 -6.36
C GLY A 191 9.80 1.48 -5.80
N VAL A 192 9.51 0.58 -4.87
CA VAL A 192 10.54 -0.33 -4.36
C VAL A 192 11.03 -1.23 -5.49
N VAL A 193 12.34 -1.31 -5.65
CA VAL A 193 13.03 -2.20 -6.59
C VAL A 193 13.36 -3.49 -5.84
N ASP A 194 12.53 -4.51 -6.02
CA ASP A 194 12.65 -5.83 -5.37
C ASP A 194 12.28 -6.95 -6.36
N GLU A 195 12.02 -8.16 -5.86
CA GLU A 195 11.65 -9.33 -6.65
C GLU A 195 10.39 -9.18 -7.52
N ARG A 196 9.63 -8.09 -7.32
CA ARG A 196 8.44 -7.78 -8.12
C ARG A 196 8.76 -7.03 -9.41
N LEU A 197 9.93 -6.38 -9.50
CA LEU A 197 10.36 -5.71 -10.72
C LEU A 197 10.91 -6.73 -11.71
N ASP A 198 10.42 -6.72 -12.95
CA ASP A 198 10.99 -7.51 -14.04
C ASP A 198 12.25 -6.84 -14.58
N ILE A 199 13.39 -7.18 -13.94
CA ILE A 199 14.70 -6.63 -14.29
C ILE A 199 15.20 -7.16 -15.64
N GLU A 200 14.73 -8.33 -16.07
CA GLU A 200 15.07 -8.91 -17.36
C GLU A 200 14.37 -8.15 -18.49
N LEU A 201 13.06 -7.90 -18.35
CA LEU A 201 12.30 -7.07 -19.28
C LEU A 201 12.90 -5.66 -19.39
N LEU A 202 13.26 -5.03 -18.26
CA LEU A 202 13.93 -3.73 -18.25
C LEU A 202 15.24 -3.77 -19.05
N GLY A 203 16.06 -4.80 -18.84
CA GLY A 203 17.32 -4.99 -19.57
C GLY A 203 17.10 -5.17 -21.07
N GLN A 204 16.15 -6.01 -21.46
CA GLN A 204 15.80 -6.25 -22.87
C GLN A 204 15.32 -4.97 -23.57
N LEU A 205 14.45 -4.20 -22.94
CA LEU A 205 13.96 -2.92 -23.45
C LEU A 205 15.09 -1.90 -23.61
N ALA A 206 15.95 -1.79 -22.62
CA ALA A 206 17.09 -0.86 -22.67
C ALA A 206 18.10 -1.21 -23.78
N ALA A 207 18.33 -2.51 -23.99
CA ALA A 207 19.20 -2.98 -25.09
C ALA A 207 18.58 -2.76 -26.47
N ALA A 208 17.28 -2.97 -26.61
CA ALA A 208 16.55 -2.84 -27.89
C ALA A 208 16.33 -1.37 -28.30
N HIS A 209 16.21 -0.47 -27.32
CA HIS A 209 15.86 0.94 -27.52
C HIS A 209 16.87 1.87 -26.85
N PRO A 210 18.11 1.97 -27.36
CA PRO A 210 19.16 2.83 -26.77
C PRO A 210 18.81 4.34 -26.82
N GLU A 211 17.85 4.74 -27.65
CA GLU A 211 17.33 6.11 -27.75
C GLU A 211 16.41 6.50 -26.58
N TRP A 212 15.80 5.55 -25.85
CA TRP A 212 14.98 5.81 -24.68
C TRP A 212 15.83 5.84 -23.43
N GLN A 213 15.42 6.69 -22.49
CA GLN A 213 16.09 6.81 -21.19
C GLN A 213 15.17 6.26 -20.10
N PHE A 214 15.58 5.15 -19.48
CA PHE A 214 14.83 4.52 -18.40
C PHE A 214 15.19 5.15 -17.07
N VAL A 215 14.23 5.81 -16.42
CA VAL A 215 14.41 6.50 -15.13
C VAL A 215 13.76 5.67 -14.03
N ILE A 216 14.58 5.08 -13.16
CA ILE A 216 14.13 4.18 -12.09
C ILE A 216 14.35 4.85 -10.74
N ILE A 217 13.24 5.12 -10.03
CA ILE A 217 13.22 5.78 -8.72
C ILE A 217 12.75 4.81 -7.64
N GLY A 218 13.55 4.62 -6.61
CA GLY A 218 13.21 3.84 -5.44
C GLY A 218 14.39 3.13 -4.80
N PRO A 219 14.23 2.68 -3.55
CA PRO A 219 15.24 1.88 -2.88
C PRO A 219 15.30 0.46 -3.45
N VAL A 220 16.50 -0.08 -3.56
CA VAL A 220 16.73 -1.50 -3.90
C VAL A 220 16.72 -2.30 -2.60
N VAL A 221 15.79 -3.26 -2.46
CA VAL A 221 15.65 -4.10 -1.27
C VAL A 221 15.37 -5.55 -1.65
N LYS A 222 15.76 -6.49 -0.81
CA LYS A 222 15.53 -7.94 -0.95
C LYS A 222 16.14 -8.63 -2.17
N ILE A 223 16.77 -7.91 -3.09
CA ILE A 223 17.51 -8.42 -4.22
C ILE A 223 18.96 -7.93 -4.18
N ASP A 224 19.85 -8.64 -4.84
CA ASP A 224 21.23 -8.19 -4.99
C ASP A 224 21.30 -7.00 -5.97
N PRO A 225 21.80 -5.83 -5.56
CA PRO A 225 21.96 -4.68 -6.46
C PRO A 225 22.86 -4.98 -7.69
N ALA A 226 23.71 -6.00 -7.62
CA ALA A 226 24.55 -6.44 -8.75
C ALA A 226 23.73 -7.14 -9.85
N SER A 227 22.52 -7.65 -9.55
CA SER A 227 21.63 -8.26 -10.54
C SER A 227 20.93 -7.25 -11.46
N LEU A 228 20.96 -5.96 -11.12
CA LEU A 228 20.28 -4.92 -11.90
C LEU A 228 20.99 -4.70 -13.25
N PRO A 229 20.25 -4.56 -14.37
CA PRO A 229 20.83 -4.28 -15.68
C PRO A 229 21.55 -2.91 -15.69
N ARG A 230 22.72 -2.84 -16.33
CA ARG A 230 23.63 -1.68 -16.33
C ARG A 230 23.85 -1.11 -17.74
N HIS A 231 22.75 -0.96 -18.50
CA HIS A 231 22.83 -0.26 -19.79
C HIS A 231 23.03 1.24 -19.56
N ALA A 232 23.72 1.92 -20.50
CA ALA A 232 24.04 3.35 -20.40
C ALA A 232 22.78 4.25 -20.35
N ASN A 233 21.66 3.76 -20.81
CA ASN A 233 20.37 4.44 -20.84
C ASN A 233 19.43 4.03 -19.68
N ILE A 234 19.95 3.39 -18.63
CA ILE A 234 19.19 3.12 -17.39
C ILE A 234 19.77 3.98 -16.26
N HIS A 235 18.93 4.79 -15.66
CA HIS A 235 19.28 5.73 -14.60
C HIS A 235 18.59 5.36 -13.29
N TYR A 236 19.33 4.86 -12.31
CA TYR A 236 18.83 4.55 -10.96
C TYR A 236 19.04 5.77 -10.06
N LEU A 237 17.97 6.50 -9.74
CA LEU A 237 18.04 7.74 -8.98
C LEU A 237 17.86 7.56 -7.46
N GLY A 238 17.71 6.29 -7.00
CA GLY A 238 17.50 6.00 -5.58
C GLY A 238 16.12 6.42 -5.06
N GLY A 239 15.94 6.37 -3.75
CA GLY A 239 14.67 6.77 -3.10
C GLY A 239 14.46 8.27 -3.15
N LYS A 240 13.20 8.69 -3.33
CA LYS A 240 12.76 10.08 -3.30
C LYS A 240 11.60 10.26 -2.33
N ASP A 241 11.46 11.45 -1.79
CA ASP A 241 10.32 11.76 -0.94
C ASP A 241 9.03 11.85 -1.77
N TYR A 242 7.92 11.50 -1.13
CA TYR A 242 6.61 11.52 -1.78
C TYR A 242 6.28 12.89 -2.40
N GLN A 243 6.67 13.96 -1.71
CA GLN A 243 6.44 15.34 -2.16
C GLN A 243 7.20 15.70 -3.43
N GLU A 244 8.30 15.02 -3.75
CA GLU A 244 9.11 15.28 -4.92
C GLU A 244 8.59 14.56 -6.18
N LEU A 245 7.82 13.45 -6.00
CA LEU A 245 7.40 12.59 -7.12
C LEU A 245 6.68 13.32 -8.26
N PRO A 246 5.80 14.31 -8.03
CA PRO A 246 5.18 15.05 -9.12
C PRO A 246 6.18 15.76 -10.04
N ALA A 247 7.28 16.31 -9.49
CA ALA A 247 8.31 16.97 -10.27
C ALA A 247 9.10 16.00 -11.17
N TYR A 248 9.37 14.78 -10.70
CA TYR A 248 9.96 13.74 -11.53
C TYR A 248 9.01 13.31 -12.64
N LEU A 249 7.74 13.04 -12.29
CA LEU A 249 6.70 12.63 -13.23
C LEU A 249 6.48 13.65 -14.35
N GLN A 250 6.57 14.96 -14.04
CA GLN A 250 6.48 16.00 -15.07
C GLN A 250 7.54 15.83 -16.17
N GLY A 251 8.72 15.36 -15.80
CA GLY A 251 9.83 15.14 -16.72
C GLY A 251 9.71 13.86 -17.56
N TRP A 252 8.78 12.95 -17.30
CA TRP A 252 8.63 11.70 -18.03
C TRP A 252 7.72 11.84 -19.26
N ASP A 253 7.99 11.06 -20.29
CA ASP A 253 7.16 10.96 -21.48
C ASP A 253 6.17 9.78 -21.37
N VAL A 254 6.62 8.66 -20.79
CA VAL A 254 5.82 7.46 -20.50
C VAL A 254 6.16 6.96 -19.10
N ALA A 255 5.16 6.51 -18.37
CA ALA A 255 5.36 5.79 -17.10
C ALA A 255 5.14 4.28 -17.32
N THR A 256 5.85 3.45 -16.56
CA THR A 256 5.80 2.00 -16.74
C THR A 256 5.55 1.25 -15.44
N LEU A 257 4.88 0.11 -15.58
CA LEU A 257 4.68 -0.88 -14.53
C LEU A 257 5.31 -2.19 -15.00
N LEU A 258 6.61 -2.32 -14.77
CA LEU A 258 7.44 -3.47 -15.15
C LEU A 258 7.38 -4.53 -14.05
N PHE A 259 6.22 -5.15 -13.83
CA PHE A 259 6.10 -6.20 -12.82
C PHE A 259 6.38 -7.56 -13.42
N ALA A 260 7.21 -8.35 -12.72
CA ALA A 260 7.44 -9.75 -13.05
C ALA A 260 6.16 -10.57 -12.83
N ASP A 261 5.96 -11.63 -13.62
CA ASP A 261 4.88 -12.59 -13.41
C ASP A 261 5.33 -13.63 -12.38
N ASN A 262 4.98 -13.39 -11.12
CA ASN A 262 5.29 -14.29 -10.01
C ASN A 262 4.18 -14.27 -8.93
N GLU A 263 4.28 -15.14 -7.93
CA GLU A 263 3.25 -15.25 -6.90
C GLU A 263 3.04 -13.95 -6.10
N SER A 264 4.09 -13.12 -5.93
CA SER A 264 3.97 -11.87 -5.18
C SER A 264 3.27 -10.75 -5.96
N THR A 265 3.23 -10.85 -7.29
CA THR A 265 2.60 -9.85 -8.17
C THR A 265 1.19 -10.22 -8.60
N LYS A 266 0.80 -11.48 -8.42
CA LYS A 266 -0.50 -12.01 -8.84
C LYS A 266 -1.71 -11.29 -8.24
N PHE A 267 -1.57 -10.79 -7.01
CA PHE A 267 -2.66 -10.19 -6.24
C PHE A 267 -2.51 -8.68 -6.02
N ILE A 268 -1.49 -8.05 -6.63
CA ILE A 268 -1.26 -6.62 -6.40
C ILE A 268 -2.27 -5.76 -7.16
N SER A 269 -2.63 -4.64 -6.53
CA SER A 269 -3.36 -3.52 -7.14
C SER A 269 -2.48 -2.28 -7.06
N PRO A 270 -1.65 -2.00 -8.08
CA PRO A 270 -0.61 -0.99 -8.00
C PRO A 270 -1.18 0.43 -7.84
N THR A 271 -0.84 1.10 -6.74
CA THR A 271 -1.17 2.53 -6.49
C THR A 271 -0.64 3.44 -7.59
N LYS A 272 0.47 3.04 -8.21
CA LYS A 272 1.15 3.79 -9.27
C LYS A 272 0.29 4.00 -10.52
N THR A 273 -0.63 3.08 -10.82
CA THR A 273 -1.49 3.22 -12.01
C THR A 273 -2.29 4.52 -11.99
N PRO A 274 -3.16 4.78 -10.99
CA PRO A 274 -3.88 6.05 -10.93
C PRO A 274 -2.96 7.24 -10.65
N GLU A 275 -1.81 7.07 -9.98
CA GLU A 275 -0.83 8.13 -9.71
C GLU A 275 -0.21 8.66 -11.01
N TYR A 276 0.25 7.77 -11.90
CA TYR A 276 0.77 8.14 -13.22
C TYR A 276 -0.28 8.78 -14.11
N LEU A 277 -1.48 8.21 -14.12
CA LEU A 277 -2.60 8.77 -14.88
C LEU A 277 -3.00 10.17 -14.38
N ALA A 278 -3.02 10.40 -13.06
CA ALA A 278 -3.31 11.70 -12.48
C ALA A 278 -2.23 12.73 -12.84
N ALA A 279 -0.98 12.31 -12.93
CA ALA A 279 0.13 13.12 -13.43
C ALA A 279 0.04 13.43 -14.94
N GLY A 280 -0.94 12.86 -15.65
CA GLY A 280 -1.11 13.00 -17.09
C GLY A 280 -0.06 12.22 -17.89
N ARG A 281 0.53 11.18 -17.31
CA ARG A 281 1.50 10.33 -18.02
C ARG A 281 0.80 9.12 -18.62
N PRO A 282 0.98 8.83 -19.92
CA PRO A 282 0.60 7.55 -20.50
C PRO A 282 1.32 6.40 -19.80
N VAL A 283 0.63 5.27 -19.63
CA VAL A 283 1.14 4.14 -18.86
C VAL A 283 1.20 2.88 -19.71
N VAL A 284 2.31 2.17 -19.61
CA VAL A 284 2.48 0.81 -20.15
C VAL A 284 2.74 -0.14 -18.98
N SER A 285 1.99 -1.24 -18.95
CA SER A 285 2.05 -2.22 -17.85
C SER A 285 2.19 -3.65 -18.37
N THR A 286 2.94 -4.47 -17.63
CA THR A 286 2.78 -5.92 -17.73
C THR A 286 1.34 -6.31 -17.33
N PRO A 287 0.83 -7.52 -17.71
CA PRO A 287 -0.59 -7.87 -17.59
C PRO A 287 -1.02 -8.18 -16.15
N ILE A 288 -0.79 -7.24 -15.22
CA ILE A 288 -1.32 -7.31 -13.86
C ILE A 288 -2.84 -7.20 -13.93
N ARG A 289 -3.56 -8.17 -13.36
CA ARG A 289 -5.01 -8.28 -13.50
C ARG A 289 -5.76 -7.01 -13.07
N ASP A 290 -5.40 -6.42 -11.93
CA ASP A 290 -6.02 -5.20 -11.42
C ASP A 290 -5.60 -3.94 -12.19
N VAL A 291 -4.65 -4.06 -13.14
CA VAL A 291 -4.35 -3.02 -14.14
C VAL A 291 -5.08 -3.31 -15.44
N VAL A 292 -5.13 -4.57 -15.90
CA VAL A 292 -5.93 -4.98 -17.06
C VAL A 292 -7.37 -4.55 -16.84
N ARG A 293 -7.91 -4.80 -15.64
CA ARG A 293 -9.26 -4.39 -15.20
C ARG A 293 -9.16 -3.40 -14.06
N PRO A 294 -9.66 -2.17 -14.22
CA PRO A 294 -10.41 -1.63 -15.36
C PRO A 294 -9.55 -0.88 -16.39
N TYR A 295 -8.30 -0.54 -16.10
CA TYR A 295 -7.54 0.47 -16.85
C TYR A 295 -7.24 0.03 -18.31
N GLY A 296 -6.84 -1.23 -18.51
CA GLY A 296 -6.61 -1.80 -19.84
C GLY A 296 -7.90 -1.89 -20.65
N GLU A 297 -8.99 -2.44 -20.07
CA GLU A 297 -10.28 -2.58 -20.72
C GLU A 297 -10.90 -1.23 -21.14
N LEU A 298 -10.65 -0.18 -20.36
CA LEU A 298 -11.05 1.19 -20.68
C LEU A 298 -10.07 1.93 -21.62
N ASN A 299 -9.02 1.26 -22.08
CA ASN A 299 -7.95 1.84 -22.91
C ASN A 299 -7.29 3.08 -22.28
N LEU A 300 -7.16 3.11 -20.97
CA LEU A 300 -6.43 4.15 -20.23
C LEU A 300 -4.94 3.80 -20.08
N VAL A 301 -4.62 2.50 -20.06
CA VAL A 301 -3.28 1.93 -19.92
C VAL A 301 -3.03 0.94 -21.05
N GLN A 302 -1.83 0.97 -21.64
CA GLN A 302 -1.40 -0.04 -22.61
C GLN A 302 -0.91 -1.29 -21.84
N ILE A 303 -1.34 -2.48 -22.26
CA ILE A 303 -0.95 -3.75 -21.64
C ILE A 303 -0.06 -4.50 -22.62
N ALA A 304 1.07 -5.01 -22.14
CA ALA A 304 2.04 -5.77 -22.91
C ALA A 304 2.71 -6.85 -22.06
N ALA A 305 2.94 -8.04 -22.64
CA ALA A 305 3.48 -9.19 -21.91
C ALA A 305 4.95 -9.49 -22.28
N THR A 306 5.39 -9.11 -23.47
CA THR A 306 6.73 -9.38 -23.97
C THR A 306 7.50 -8.09 -24.25
N ALA A 307 8.84 -8.15 -24.32
CA ALA A 307 9.65 -6.97 -24.63
C ALA A 307 9.26 -6.30 -25.95
N ASP A 308 9.01 -7.09 -27.00
CA ASP A 308 8.58 -6.56 -28.30
C ASP A 308 7.20 -5.88 -28.25
N GLU A 309 6.25 -6.45 -27.50
CA GLU A 309 4.93 -5.83 -27.28
C GLU A 309 5.07 -4.56 -26.45
N PHE A 310 5.90 -4.61 -25.42
CA PHE A 310 6.16 -3.48 -24.52
C PHE A 310 6.81 -2.31 -25.27
N GLY A 311 7.78 -2.60 -26.16
CA GLY A 311 8.38 -1.60 -27.05
C GLY A 311 7.33 -0.91 -27.92
N ARG A 312 6.51 -1.67 -28.64
CA ARG A 312 5.39 -1.11 -29.45
C ARG A 312 4.39 -0.32 -28.61
N ALA A 313 4.12 -0.79 -27.38
CA ALA A 313 3.21 -0.09 -26.47
C ALA A 313 3.79 1.25 -25.99
N ILE A 314 5.10 1.33 -25.73
CA ILE A 314 5.80 2.58 -25.39
C ILE A 314 5.76 3.54 -26.59
N GLU A 315 6.06 3.08 -27.82
CA GLU A 315 5.97 3.91 -29.03
C GLU A 315 4.59 4.54 -29.18
N LYS A 316 3.54 3.75 -28.98
CA LYS A 316 2.16 4.23 -28.99
C LYS A 316 1.89 5.22 -27.84
N ALA A 317 2.36 4.93 -26.64
CA ALA A 317 2.20 5.79 -25.47
C ALA A 317 2.88 7.15 -25.64
N LEU A 318 4.04 7.21 -26.31
CA LEU A 318 4.75 8.46 -26.61
C LEU A 318 3.90 9.46 -27.40
N THR A 319 2.99 8.98 -28.25
CA THR A 319 2.06 9.84 -29.02
C THR A 319 0.77 10.15 -28.25
N GLN A 320 0.48 9.42 -27.18
CA GLN A 320 -0.79 9.49 -26.44
C GLN A 320 -0.88 10.73 -25.53
N THR A 321 0.26 11.32 -25.17
CA THR A 321 0.30 12.52 -24.31
C THR A 321 -0.46 13.71 -24.94
N GLU A 322 -0.54 13.79 -26.25
CA GLU A 322 -1.24 14.85 -26.98
C GLU A 322 -2.72 14.50 -27.30
N ASP A 323 -3.15 13.25 -27.01
CA ASP A 323 -4.52 12.78 -27.25
C ASP A 323 -5.48 13.36 -26.19
N ALA A 324 -6.25 14.37 -26.61
CA ALA A 324 -7.25 15.03 -25.77
C ALA A 324 -8.38 14.09 -25.33
N ASP A 325 -8.76 13.12 -26.17
CA ASP A 325 -9.82 12.15 -25.83
C ASP A 325 -9.35 11.16 -24.78
N TRP A 326 -8.12 10.63 -24.90
CA TRP A 326 -7.52 9.81 -23.84
C TRP A 326 -7.45 10.56 -22.52
N ARG A 327 -7.00 11.82 -22.54
CA ARG A 327 -6.90 12.66 -21.36
C ARG A 327 -8.26 12.89 -20.70
N ARG A 328 -9.28 13.19 -21.48
CA ARG A 328 -10.67 13.34 -21.00
C ARG A 328 -11.17 12.06 -20.33
N ARG A 329 -11.06 10.90 -21.00
CA ARG A 329 -11.49 9.60 -20.47
C ARG A 329 -10.74 9.26 -19.16
N THR A 330 -9.45 9.54 -19.11
CA THR A 330 -8.63 9.34 -17.91
C THR A 330 -9.13 10.20 -16.75
N ASP A 331 -9.40 11.48 -16.97
CA ASP A 331 -9.89 12.40 -15.95
C ASP A 331 -11.30 12.04 -15.48
N GLU A 332 -12.19 11.61 -16.38
CA GLU A 332 -13.51 11.10 -16.05
C GLU A 332 -13.42 9.86 -15.14
N TYR A 333 -12.56 8.91 -15.47
CA TYR A 333 -12.35 7.74 -14.62
C TYR A 333 -11.76 8.12 -13.23
N LEU A 334 -10.72 8.95 -13.21
CA LEU A 334 -10.10 9.38 -11.95
C LEU A 334 -11.02 10.24 -11.07
N ALA A 335 -12.07 10.84 -11.62
CA ALA A 335 -13.08 11.53 -10.84
C ALA A 335 -13.96 10.57 -10.02
N THR A 336 -14.01 9.29 -10.38
CA THR A 336 -14.80 8.27 -9.68
C THR A 336 -14.08 7.62 -8.49
N ILE A 337 -12.79 7.93 -8.28
CA ILE A 337 -11.97 7.35 -7.22
C ILE A 337 -11.24 8.44 -6.44
N SER A 338 -11.22 8.32 -5.11
CA SER A 338 -10.42 9.14 -4.21
C SER A 338 -10.27 8.45 -2.85
N TRP A 339 -9.24 8.84 -2.08
CA TRP A 339 -9.10 8.34 -0.72
C TRP A 339 -10.25 8.78 0.19
N ASP A 340 -10.89 9.92 -0.09
CA ASP A 340 -12.07 10.37 0.66
C ASP A 340 -13.26 9.45 0.42
N GLN A 341 -13.58 9.14 -0.85
CA GLN A 341 -14.64 8.19 -1.21
C GLN A 341 -14.38 6.78 -0.65
N THR A 342 -13.13 6.31 -0.74
CA THR A 342 -12.73 5.02 -0.15
C THR A 342 -12.98 5.01 1.36
N TRP A 343 -12.54 6.03 2.06
CA TRP A 343 -12.73 6.18 3.50
C TRP A 343 -14.22 6.26 3.88
N GLU A 344 -15.03 7.06 3.17
CA GLU A 344 -16.48 7.20 3.41
C GLU A 344 -17.20 5.86 3.26
N GLN A 345 -16.89 5.08 2.21
CA GLN A 345 -17.49 3.77 2.00
C GLN A 345 -17.10 2.78 3.10
N MET A 346 -15.84 2.76 3.53
CA MET A 346 -15.40 1.94 4.65
C MET A 346 -16.09 2.32 5.95
N VAL A 347 -16.20 3.62 6.25
CA VAL A 347 -16.94 4.13 7.44
C VAL A 347 -18.39 3.70 7.41
N GLN A 348 -19.04 3.75 6.26
CA GLN A 348 -20.45 3.32 6.12
C GLN A 348 -20.61 1.83 6.46
N LEU A 349 -19.72 0.95 5.97
CA LEU A 349 -19.74 -0.49 6.31
C LEU A 349 -19.51 -0.72 7.81
N MET A 350 -18.53 -0.02 8.40
CA MET A 350 -18.25 -0.09 9.83
C MET A 350 -19.47 0.32 10.67
N GLN A 351 -20.14 1.41 10.30
CA GLN A 351 -21.34 1.91 11.00
C GLN A 351 -22.49 0.91 10.92
N GLN A 352 -22.73 0.32 9.75
CA GLN A 352 -23.73 -0.72 9.55
C GLN A 352 -23.47 -1.93 10.47
N LYS A 353 -22.22 -2.39 10.54
CA LYS A 353 -21.83 -3.51 11.39
C LYS A 353 -22.01 -3.22 12.87
N LEU A 354 -21.58 -2.06 13.35
CA LEU A 354 -21.74 -1.63 14.74
C LEU A 354 -23.22 -1.51 15.14
N GLN A 355 -24.08 -1.02 14.24
CA GLN A 355 -25.51 -0.95 14.50
C GLN A 355 -26.19 -2.33 14.56
N ALA A 356 -25.76 -3.28 13.72
CA ALA A 356 -26.26 -4.65 13.75
C ALA A 356 -25.88 -5.33 15.07
N SER A 357 -24.62 -5.19 15.51
CA SER A 357 -24.13 -5.77 16.77
C SER A 357 -24.86 -5.19 18.01
N SER A 358 -25.22 -3.90 17.99
CA SER A 358 -25.94 -3.27 19.11
C SER A 358 -27.41 -3.74 19.21
N ARG A 359 -28.02 -4.17 18.11
CA ARG A 359 -29.40 -4.71 18.09
C ARG A 359 -29.49 -6.15 18.56
N THR A 360 -28.40 -6.92 18.46
CA THR A 360 -28.33 -8.32 18.89
C THR A 360 -27.89 -8.49 20.34
N ALA A 361 -27.38 -7.44 20.99
CA ALA A 361 -27.10 -7.48 22.42
C ALA A 361 -28.42 -7.61 23.22
N PRO A 362 -28.60 -8.62 24.11
CA PRO A 362 -29.79 -8.75 24.93
C PRO A 362 -29.95 -7.49 25.77
N ALA A 363 -31.18 -6.92 25.77
CA ALA A 363 -31.50 -5.79 26.64
C ALA A 363 -31.14 -6.21 28.08
N SER A 364 -30.13 -5.56 28.66
CA SER A 364 -29.75 -5.79 30.04
C SER A 364 -31.01 -5.65 30.91
N ALA A 365 -31.33 -6.72 31.66
CA ALA A 365 -32.43 -6.77 32.59
C ALA A 365 -32.40 -5.51 33.46
N GLN A 366 -33.45 -4.72 33.41
CA GLN A 366 -33.69 -3.66 34.40
C GLN A 366 -33.67 -4.32 35.80
N PRO A 367 -33.01 -3.73 36.79
CA PRO A 367 -33.17 -4.21 38.15
C PRO A 367 -34.61 -4.10 38.54
N VAL A 368 -35.27 -5.24 38.79
CA VAL A 368 -36.57 -5.29 39.44
C VAL A 368 -36.39 -4.67 40.82
N GLY A 369 -36.93 -3.46 41.01
CA GLY A 369 -36.97 -2.80 42.31
C GLY A 369 -37.85 -3.57 43.25
N ALA A 370 -37.32 -3.82 44.46
CA ALA A 370 -38.09 -4.08 45.65
C ALA A 370 -37.95 -2.91 46.62
#